data_d7a259349b90d9583a4c2a547e34a6f4
#
_entry.id   d7a259349b90d9583a4c2a547e34a6f4
#
_cell.length_a   1.000
_cell.length_b   1.000
_cell.length_c   1.000
_cell.angle_alpha   90.00
_cell.angle_beta   90.00
_cell.angle_gamma   90.00
#
_symmetry.space_group_name_H-M   'P 1'
#
loop_
_entity.id
_entity.type
_entity.pdbx_description
1 polymer ?
#
loop_
_entity_poly.entity_id
_entity_poly.type
_entity_poly.pdbx_seq_one_letter_code
_entity_poly.pdbx_strand_id
1 'polypeptide(L)'
;MKKMILFLCLIVSSQMINAQSLWEAGLFVGTAGYSGDVTPSLTPRLQDFTPSVGMVARTNINNHFGFRTGFSYLKLKGDDQNYESRRSRDFNFKTTLIELSILGEWEPFGSNRYYTDAAGSVNMDRLISPYLFAGVGLLGGVLNTNFTNYQGSNESILAGIQKDKSYGNSLIGVSVPVGIGVRFDINKTFTLSVETCVRASFSDYLDGISFSGGPDAKDIYMNAGLVLYYRFGNPR
;
A
#
# COMPACT_ATOMS: atom_id res chain seq x y z
N MET A 1 -20.04 -27.69 -7.61
CA MET A 1 -19.20 -26.49 -7.47
C MET A 1 -19.81 -25.26 -8.13
N LYS A 2 -20.14 -25.23 -9.44
CA LYS A 2 -20.74 -24.05 -10.11
C LYS A 2 -22.03 -23.54 -9.45
N LYS A 3 -22.94 -24.43 -9.02
CA LYS A 3 -24.20 -24.07 -8.34
C LYS A 3 -23.97 -23.48 -6.95
N MET A 4 -22.92 -23.90 -6.24
CA MET A 4 -22.55 -23.39 -4.91
C MET A 4 -21.96 -22.00 -4.99
N ILE A 5 -21.17 -21.71 -6.02
CA ILE A 5 -20.63 -20.35 -6.29
C ILE A 5 -21.75 -19.40 -6.65
N LEU A 6 -22.73 -19.83 -7.49
CA LEU A 6 -23.90 -19.03 -7.84
C LEU A 6 -24.78 -18.72 -6.62
N PHE A 7 -24.94 -19.67 -5.71
CA PHE A 7 -25.69 -19.50 -4.46
C PHE A 7 -24.98 -18.57 -3.49
N LEU A 8 -23.63 -18.63 -3.42
CA LEU A 8 -22.81 -17.70 -2.63
C LEU A 8 -22.87 -16.28 -3.17
N CYS A 9 -22.85 -16.11 -4.49
CA CYS A 9 -23.04 -14.80 -5.15
C CYS A 9 -24.44 -14.23 -4.91
N LEU A 10 -25.49 -15.06 -4.87
CA LEU A 10 -26.87 -14.64 -4.58
C LEU A 10 -27.04 -14.23 -3.11
N ILE A 11 -26.40 -14.93 -2.16
CA ILE A 11 -26.43 -14.56 -0.74
C ILE A 11 -25.70 -13.23 -0.51
N VAL A 12 -24.57 -13.01 -1.17
CA VAL A 12 -23.82 -11.74 -1.08
C VAL A 12 -24.61 -10.58 -1.68
N SER A 13 -25.34 -10.82 -2.78
CA SER A 13 -26.19 -9.77 -3.41
C SER A 13 -27.43 -9.41 -2.59
N SER A 14 -27.99 -10.34 -1.81
CA SER A 14 -29.18 -10.07 -1.00
C SER A 14 -28.94 -9.22 0.26
N GLN A 15 -27.70 -9.13 0.74
CA GLN A 15 -27.33 -8.29 1.88
C GLN A 15 -27.11 -6.81 1.50
N MET A 16 -27.10 -6.48 0.20
CA MET A 16 -26.87 -5.12 -0.27
C MET A 16 -28.11 -4.20 -0.26
N ILE A 17 -29.29 -4.71 0.11
CA ILE A 17 -30.56 -4.00 -0.15
C ILE A 17 -30.97 -3.03 0.98
N ASN A 18 -30.35 -3.07 2.18
CA ASN A 18 -30.83 -2.28 3.32
C ASN A 18 -29.80 -1.38 4.04
N ALA A 19 -28.59 -1.31 3.59
CA ALA A 19 -27.62 -0.31 4.07
C ALA A 19 -27.36 0.67 2.94
N GLN A 20 -27.83 1.90 3.06
CA GLN A 20 -27.36 2.99 2.20
C GLN A 20 -25.91 3.32 2.62
N SER A 21 -25.02 2.35 2.39
CA SER A 21 -23.60 2.54 2.58
C SER A 21 -23.11 3.51 1.52
N LEU A 22 -22.60 4.65 1.96
CA LEU A 22 -21.94 5.61 1.08
C LEU A 22 -20.69 4.96 0.52
N TRP A 23 -20.69 4.72 -0.79
CA TRP A 23 -19.52 4.28 -1.50
C TRP A 23 -18.68 5.48 -1.91
N GLU A 24 -17.39 5.35 -1.77
CA GLU A 24 -16.43 6.34 -2.24
C GLU A 24 -15.39 5.65 -3.12
N ALA A 25 -15.09 6.25 -4.28
CA ALA A 25 -13.95 5.85 -5.10
C ALA A 25 -12.91 6.97 -5.11
N GLY A 26 -11.64 6.62 -5.03
CA GLY A 26 -10.57 7.59 -4.93
C GLY A 26 -9.37 7.26 -5.80
N LEU A 27 -8.62 8.31 -6.13
CA LEU A 27 -7.33 8.22 -6.81
C LEU A 27 -6.23 8.63 -5.84
N PHE A 28 -5.25 7.74 -5.67
CA PHE A 28 -4.06 7.98 -4.87
C PHE A 28 -2.91 8.45 -5.76
N VAL A 29 -2.22 9.50 -5.32
CA VAL A 29 -0.96 9.97 -5.89
C VAL A 29 0.01 10.26 -4.75
N GLY A 30 1.22 9.73 -4.84
CA GLY A 30 2.21 9.90 -3.79
C GLY A 30 3.58 9.37 -4.17
N THR A 31 4.33 9.03 -3.14
CA THR A 31 5.67 8.47 -3.25
C THR A 31 5.76 7.13 -2.53
N ALA A 32 6.66 6.27 -2.98
CA ALA A 32 6.99 5.01 -2.35
C ALA A 32 8.49 4.94 -2.03
N GLY A 33 8.82 4.28 -0.93
CA GLY A 33 10.19 4.02 -0.49
C GLY A 33 10.36 2.58 -0.04
N TYR A 34 11.60 2.09 -0.05
CA TYR A 34 11.98 0.73 0.31
C TYR A 34 12.93 0.74 1.51
N SER A 35 12.83 -0.26 2.36
CA SER A 35 13.74 -0.55 3.46
C SER A 35 13.99 -2.06 3.51
N GLY A 36 15.25 -2.47 3.47
CA GLY A 36 15.69 -3.87 3.43
C GLY A 36 17.19 -3.96 3.18
N ASP A 37 17.62 -4.95 2.40
CA ASP A 37 19.04 -5.28 2.22
C ASP A 37 19.90 -4.17 1.61
N VAL A 38 19.36 -3.39 0.67
CA VAL A 38 20.06 -2.26 0.03
C VAL A 38 19.86 -0.97 0.81
N THR A 39 18.73 -0.83 1.50
CA THR A 39 18.38 0.35 2.29
C THR A 39 18.22 -0.04 3.76
N PRO A 40 19.31 -0.07 4.54
CA PRO A 40 19.30 -0.58 5.92
C PRO A 40 18.58 0.33 6.93
N SER A 41 18.04 1.45 6.49
CA SER A 41 17.30 2.41 7.31
C SER A 41 15.80 2.23 7.16
N LEU A 42 15.04 2.25 8.26
CA LEU A 42 13.59 2.27 8.25
C LEU A 42 13.02 3.52 7.53
N THR A 43 13.80 4.59 7.47
CA THR A 43 13.47 5.80 6.72
C THR A 43 14.42 5.93 5.52
N PRO A 44 13.98 5.55 4.30
CA PRO A 44 14.77 5.74 3.09
C PRO A 44 15.19 7.20 2.91
N ARG A 45 16.31 7.43 2.25
CA ARG A 45 16.72 8.79 1.89
C ARG A 45 15.76 9.38 0.86
N LEU A 46 15.60 10.71 0.86
CA LEU A 46 14.68 11.39 -0.07
C LEU A 46 14.91 11.02 -1.53
N GLN A 47 16.16 10.80 -1.91
CA GLN A 47 16.53 10.40 -3.27
C GLN A 47 16.08 8.97 -3.64
N ASP A 48 15.75 8.12 -2.67
CA ASP A 48 15.30 6.74 -2.88
C ASP A 48 13.77 6.64 -3.01
N PHE A 49 13.05 7.74 -2.77
CA PHE A 49 11.61 7.78 -3.03
C PHE A 49 11.30 7.84 -4.52
N THR A 50 10.25 7.14 -4.91
CA THR A 50 9.77 7.02 -6.29
C THR A 50 8.28 7.31 -6.37
N PRO A 51 7.75 7.74 -7.53
CA PRO A 51 6.32 7.96 -7.72
C PRO A 51 5.49 6.70 -7.48
N SER A 52 4.33 6.87 -6.86
CA SER A 52 3.33 5.84 -6.62
C SER A 52 1.93 6.38 -6.94
N VAL A 53 1.12 5.56 -7.62
CA VAL A 53 -0.26 5.89 -7.96
C VAL A 53 -1.17 4.72 -7.63
N GLY A 54 -2.44 4.98 -7.41
CA GLY A 54 -3.40 3.92 -7.07
C GLY A 54 -4.84 4.34 -7.23
N MET A 55 -5.71 3.35 -7.13
CA MET A 55 -7.15 3.51 -7.07
C MET A 55 -7.66 2.84 -5.81
N VAL A 56 -8.65 3.43 -5.18
CA VAL A 56 -9.26 2.90 -3.96
C VAL A 56 -10.77 2.97 -4.07
N ALA A 57 -11.43 1.97 -3.52
CA ALA A 57 -12.87 2.00 -3.30
C ALA A 57 -13.13 1.67 -1.84
N ARG A 58 -13.98 2.44 -1.18
CA ARG A 58 -14.31 2.25 0.23
C ARG A 58 -15.80 2.38 0.48
N THR A 59 -16.24 1.77 1.58
CA THR A 59 -17.58 1.92 2.11
C THR A 59 -17.55 1.86 3.63
N ASN A 60 -18.50 2.56 4.27
CA ASN A 60 -18.64 2.48 5.72
C ASN A 60 -19.50 1.26 6.09
N ILE A 61 -19.02 0.46 7.05
CA ILE A 61 -19.80 -0.64 7.66
C ILE A 61 -20.70 -0.07 8.77
N ASN A 62 -20.12 0.83 9.56
CA ASN A 62 -20.81 1.59 10.60
C ASN A 62 -20.11 2.94 10.82
N ASN A 63 -20.51 3.67 11.88
CA ASN A 63 -19.97 5.01 12.17
C ASN A 63 -18.47 5.05 12.46
N HIS A 64 -17.84 3.92 12.82
CA HIS A 64 -16.43 3.88 13.19
C HIS A 64 -15.61 2.97 12.30
N PHE A 65 -16.23 2.01 11.63
CA PHE A 65 -15.53 1.02 10.81
C PHE A 65 -15.94 1.11 9.36
N GLY A 66 -14.94 1.03 8.50
CA GLY A 66 -15.07 0.97 7.05
C GLY A 66 -14.33 -0.23 6.46
N PHE A 67 -14.66 -0.51 5.23
CA PHE A 67 -14.01 -1.49 4.39
C PHE A 67 -13.45 -0.78 3.15
N ARG A 68 -12.23 -1.13 2.76
CA ARG A 68 -11.53 -0.52 1.64
C ARG A 68 -10.84 -1.58 0.79
N THR A 69 -10.95 -1.45 -0.51
CA THR A 69 -10.13 -2.18 -1.48
C THR A 69 -9.23 -1.20 -2.21
N GLY A 70 -8.03 -1.63 -2.58
CA GLY A 70 -7.06 -0.79 -3.27
C GLY A 70 -6.32 -1.54 -4.36
N PHE A 71 -6.02 -0.81 -5.43
CA PHE A 71 -5.05 -1.19 -6.44
C PHE A 71 -3.94 -0.14 -6.44
N SER A 72 -2.70 -0.57 -6.32
CA SER A 72 -1.54 0.32 -6.31
C SER A 72 -0.51 -0.10 -7.36
N TYR A 73 0.02 0.88 -8.07
CA TYR A 73 1.19 0.76 -8.92
C TYR A 73 2.29 1.63 -8.34
N LEU A 74 3.42 1.02 -8.03
CA LEU A 74 4.55 1.70 -7.41
C LEU A 74 5.88 1.16 -7.93
N LYS A 75 6.89 1.99 -7.85
CA LYS A 75 8.27 1.59 -8.11
C LYS A 75 9.03 1.67 -6.80
N LEU A 76 9.96 0.75 -6.61
CA LEU A 76 10.93 0.78 -5.52
C LEU A 76 12.32 0.87 -6.13
N LYS A 77 13.22 1.56 -5.46
CA LYS A 77 14.63 1.60 -5.81
C LYS A 77 15.49 1.70 -4.57
N GLY A 78 16.70 1.21 -4.66
CA GLY A 78 17.73 1.38 -3.67
C GLY A 78 19.12 1.31 -4.34
N ASP A 79 20.08 1.95 -3.69
CA ASP A 79 21.45 2.01 -4.16
C ASP A 79 22.39 1.98 -2.95
N ASP A 80 23.27 0.96 -2.90
CA ASP A 80 24.26 0.79 -1.85
C ASP A 80 25.20 2.00 -1.72
N GLN A 81 25.45 2.72 -2.83
CA GLN A 81 26.25 3.95 -2.83
C GLN A 81 25.69 5.05 -1.92
N ASN A 82 24.40 5.02 -1.66
CA ASN A 82 23.75 5.96 -0.76
C ASN A 82 24.04 5.70 0.72
N TYR A 83 24.60 4.52 1.09
CA TYR A 83 24.80 4.09 2.47
C TYR A 83 26.25 3.66 2.70
N GLU A 84 26.97 4.34 3.59
CA GLU A 84 28.40 4.11 3.83
C GLU A 84 28.73 2.64 4.18
N SER A 85 27.87 1.99 4.97
CA SER A 85 28.04 0.60 5.38
C SER A 85 27.89 -0.41 4.23
N ARG A 86 27.36 -0.01 3.09
CA ARG A 86 27.06 -0.87 1.94
C ARG A 86 27.86 -0.52 0.67
N ARG A 87 28.53 0.63 0.64
CA ARG A 87 29.27 1.12 -0.55
C ARG A 87 30.26 0.12 -1.15
N SER A 88 30.88 -0.72 -0.34
CA SER A 88 31.85 -1.73 -0.82
C SER A 88 31.17 -2.85 -1.65
N ARG A 89 29.87 -3.03 -1.49
CA ARG A 89 29.08 -4.04 -2.21
C ARG A 89 28.56 -3.50 -3.54
N ASP A 90 28.18 -2.24 -3.59
CA ASP A 90 27.75 -1.49 -4.79
C ASP A 90 26.63 -2.16 -5.58
N PHE A 91 25.61 -2.67 -4.85
CA PHE A 91 24.39 -3.20 -5.44
C PHE A 91 23.36 -2.08 -5.63
N ASN A 92 22.59 -2.17 -6.71
CA ASN A 92 21.44 -1.32 -6.90
C ASN A 92 20.28 -2.10 -7.53
N PHE A 93 19.06 -1.66 -7.26
CA PHE A 93 17.88 -2.30 -7.81
C PHE A 93 16.80 -1.29 -8.18
N LYS A 94 15.91 -1.73 -9.07
CA LYS A 94 14.65 -1.07 -9.42
C LYS A 94 13.58 -2.14 -9.57
N THR A 95 12.56 -2.08 -8.73
CA THR A 95 11.42 -3.01 -8.78
C THR A 95 10.16 -2.25 -9.13
N THR A 96 9.39 -2.76 -10.06
CA THR A 96 8.03 -2.28 -10.35
C THR A 96 7.05 -3.24 -9.72
N LEU A 97 6.17 -2.72 -8.84
CA LEU A 97 5.17 -3.49 -8.11
C LEU A 97 3.77 -3.06 -8.47
N ILE A 98 2.87 -4.05 -8.51
CA ILE A 98 1.42 -3.88 -8.44
C ILE A 98 0.94 -4.56 -7.16
N GLU A 99 -0.03 -3.96 -6.49
CA GLU A 99 -0.64 -4.51 -5.28
C GLU A 99 -2.15 -4.41 -5.36
N LEU A 100 -2.84 -5.51 -5.03
CA LEU A 100 -4.26 -5.54 -4.73
C LEU A 100 -4.43 -5.73 -3.23
N SER A 101 -5.14 -4.82 -2.55
CA SER A 101 -5.28 -4.86 -1.10
C SER A 101 -6.74 -4.83 -0.65
N ILE A 102 -6.97 -5.46 0.51
CA ILE A 102 -8.24 -5.45 1.25
C ILE A 102 -7.91 -4.97 2.66
N LEU A 103 -8.55 -3.88 3.09
CA LEU A 103 -8.23 -3.18 4.32
C LEU A 103 -9.50 -2.92 5.15
N GLY A 104 -9.37 -3.08 6.46
CA GLY A 104 -10.29 -2.49 7.42
C GLY A 104 -9.83 -1.08 7.78
N GLU A 105 -10.78 -0.17 7.92
CA GLU A 105 -10.54 1.20 8.38
C GLU A 105 -11.24 1.43 9.71
N TRP A 106 -10.61 2.21 10.59
CA TRP A 106 -11.19 2.66 11.84
C TRP A 106 -11.07 4.17 11.98
N GLU A 107 -12.23 4.82 12.11
CA GLU A 107 -12.36 6.26 12.34
C GLU A 107 -12.76 6.50 13.81
N PRO A 108 -11.83 6.87 14.71
CA PRO A 108 -12.10 7.00 16.16
C PRO A 108 -13.19 8.02 16.48
N PHE A 109 -13.34 9.05 15.68
CA PHE A 109 -14.38 10.08 15.86
C PHE A 109 -15.66 9.81 15.07
N GLY A 110 -15.73 8.69 14.37
CA GLY A 110 -16.85 8.29 13.53
C GLY A 110 -16.82 8.92 12.12
N SER A 111 -17.45 8.22 11.20
CA SER A 111 -17.53 8.58 9.78
C SER A 111 -18.66 9.56 9.45
N ASN A 112 -19.61 9.74 10.37
CA ASN A 112 -20.71 10.70 10.19
C ASN A 112 -20.20 12.12 10.39
N ARG A 113 -19.80 12.75 9.28
CA ARG A 113 -19.31 14.12 9.26
C ARG A 113 -20.36 15.14 8.86
N TYR A 114 -21.54 14.66 8.53
CA TYR A 114 -22.70 15.48 8.14
C TYR A 114 -23.89 15.15 9.01
N TYR A 115 -24.70 16.16 9.30
CA TYR A 115 -25.98 16.01 9.97
C TYR A 115 -27.08 16.80 9.23
N THR A 116 -28.31 16.37 9.34
CA THR A 116 -29.48 17.07 8.80
C THR A 116 -30.14 17.84 9.93
N ASP A 117 -30.32 19.15 9.77
CA ASP A 117 -31.02 19.97 10.73
C ASP A 117 -32.56 19.81 10.62
N ALA A 118 -33.29 20.42 11.55
CA ALA A 118 -34.75 20.35 11.59
C ALA A 118 -35.43 20.97 10.34
N ALA A 119 -34.73 21.81 9.59
CA ALA A 119 -35.19 22.40 8.33
C ALA A 119 -34.90 21.50 7.11
N GLY A 120 -34.27 20.33 7.31
CA GLY A 120 -33.88 19.42 6.23
C GLY A 120 -32.57 19.80 5.54
N SER A 121 -31.84 20.80 6.03
CA SER A 121 -30.54 21.20 5.48
C SER A 121 -29.44 20.29 5.96
N VAL A 122 -28.58 19.83 5.04
CA VAL A 122 -27.43 19.00 5.39
C VAL A 122 -26.24 19.90 5.72
N ASN A 123 -25.83 19.90 6.97
CA ASN A 123 -24.71 20.68 7.50
C ASN A 123 -23.52 19.78 7.80
N MET A 124 -22.32 20.37 7.79
CA MET A 124 -21.07 19.68 8.10
C MET A 124 -20.77 19.83 9.60
N ASP A 125 -20.61 18.70 10.29
CA ASP A 125 -20.26 18.66 11.72
C ASP A 125 -18.74 18.76 11.93
N ARG A 126 -17.97 18.05 11.11
CA ARG A 126 -16.51 18.02 11.21
C ARG A 126 -15.85 18.10 9.84
N LEU A 127 -14.82 18.95 9.76
CA LEU A 127 -14.02 19.11 8.55
C LEU A 127 -12.90 18.05 8.46
N ILE A 128 -12.41 17.57 9.61
CA ILE A 128 -11.20 16.73 9.72
C ILE A 128 -11.56 15.43 10.43
N SER A 129 -11.16 14.30 9.84
CA SER A 129 -11.33 12.96 10.45
C SER A 129 -10.04 12.14 10.29
N PRO A 130 -9.30 11.91 11.39
CA PRO A 130 -8.21 10.95 11.40
C PRO A 130 -8.74 9.52 11.37
N TYR A 131 -7.98 8.62 10.75
CA TYR A 131 -8.30 7.20 10.67
C TYR A 131 -7.06 6.33 10.60
N LEU A 132 -7.23 5.09 11.01
CA LEU A 132 -6.26 4.02 10.90
C LEU A 132 -6.77 2.99 9.91
N PHE A 133 -5.87 2.29 9.23
CA PHE A 133 -6.24 1.18 8.37
C PHE A 133 -5.18 0.08 8.40
N ALA A 134 -5.66 -1.16 8.30
CA ALA A 134 -4.80 -2.33 8.22
C ALA A 134 -5.49 -3.44 7.43
N GLY A 135 -4.70 -4.37 6.87
CA GLY A 135 -5.25 -5.50 6.14
C GLY A 135 -4.21 -6.38 5.47
N VAL A 136 -4.58 -6.91 4.31
CA VAL A 136 -3.73 -7.81 3.52
C VAL A 136 -3.68 -7.34 2.07
N GLY A 137 -2.53 -7.58 1.42
CA GLY A 137 -2.31 -7.28 0.02
C GLY A 137 -1.67 -8.46 -0.71
N LEU A 138 -2.02 -8.61 -1.97
CA LEU A 138 -1.35 -9.49 -2.92
C LEU A 138 -0.46 -8.64 -3.81
N LEU A 139 0.82 -9.00 -3.89
CA LEU A 139 1.81 -8.31 -4.69
C LEU A 139 2.13 -9.10 -5.96
N GLY A 140 2.35 -8.38 -7.05
CA GLY A 140 3.07 -8.87 -8.22
C GLY A 140 4.12 -7.84 -8.63
N GLY A 141 5.29 -8.30 -9.09
CA GLY A 141 6.35 -7.37 -9.45
C GLY A 141 7.34 -7.90 -10.46
N VAL A 142 8.05 -6.95 -11.07
CA VAL A 142 9.20 -7.22 -11.94
C VAL A 142 10.42 -6.56 -11.33
N LEU A 143 11.44 -7.38 -11.12
CA LEU A 143 12.71 -7.04 -10.47
C LEU A 143 13.75 -6.69 -11.53
N ASN A 144 14.58 -5.71 -11.24
CA ASN A 144 15.77 -5.39 -12.01
C ASN A 144 16.89 -5.03 -11.03
N THR A 145 17.69 -6.05 -10.67
CA THR A 145 18.78 -5.93 -9.72
C THR A 145 20.11 -6.00 -10.45
N ASN A 146 21.02 -5.11 -10.12
CA ASN A 146 22.33 -5.01 -10.74
C ASN A 146 23.42 -5.35 -9.72
N PHE A 147 24.18 -6.40 -10.04
CA PHE A 147 25.33 -6.90 -9.27
C PHE A 147 26.66 -6.67 -9.99
N THR A 148 26.67 -5.99 -11.16
CA THR A 148 27.86 -5.93 -12.04
C THR A 148 29.01 -5.13 -11.45
N ASN A 149 28.74 -4.24 -10.52
CA ASN A 149 29.75 -3.37 -9.91
C ASN A 149 30.49 -4.05 -8.75
N TYR A 150 30.04 -5.21 -8.28
CA TYR A 150 30.71 -5.92 -7.20
C TYR A 150 32.06 -6.43 -7.66
N GLN A 151 33.14 -5.92 -7.04
CA GLN A 151 34.54 -6.31 -7.32
C GLN A 151 35.18 -7.05 -6.13
N GLY A 152 34.41 -7.39 -5.11
CA GLY A 152 34.91 -8.12 -3.96
C GLY A 152 35.19 -9.59 -4.26
N SER A 153 36.08 -10.20 -3.50
CA SER A 153 36.47 -11.61 -3.58
C SER A 153 35.81 -12.50 -2.55
N ASN A 154 34.74 -12.01 -1.86
CA ASN A 154 34.03 -12.80 -0.86
C ASN A 154 33.22 -13.91 -1.54
N GLU A 155 33.65 -15.16 -1.37
CA GLU A 155 33.04 -16.34 -1.98
C GLU A 155 31.56 -16.51 -1.58
N SER A 156 31.18 -16.16 -0.36
CA SER A 156 29.80 -16.25 0.11
C SER A 156 28.89 -15.28 -0.66
N ILE A 157 29.35 -14.03 -0.87
CA ILE A 157 28.60 -13.04 -1.63
C ILE A 157 28.51 -13.46 -3.11
N LEU A 158 29.60 -13.94 -3.70
CA LEU A 158 29.59 -14.42 -5.09
C LEU A 158 28.64 -15.60 -5.30
N ALA A 159 28.63 -16.56 -4.38
CA ALA A 159 27.69 -17.68 -4.41
C ALA A 159 26.23 -17.19 -4.22
N GLY A 160 26.00 -16.21 -3.36
CA GLY A 160 24.71 -15.57 -3.17
C GLY A 160 24.21 -14.89 -4.44
N ILE A 161 25.04 -14.09 -5.12
CA ILE A 161 24.72 -13.44 -6.40
C ILE A 161 24.30 -14.45 -7.48
N GLN A 162 24.98 -15.61 -7.55
CA GLN A 162 24.61 -16.65 -8.50
C GLN A 162 23.22 -17.22 -8.20
N LYS A 163 22.89 -17.43 -6.92
CA LYS A 163 21.58 -17.88 -6.50
C LYS A 163 20.51 -16.84 -6.80
N ASP A 164 20.74 -15.58 -6.43
CA ASP A 164 19.81 -14.47 -6.68
C ASP A 164 19.51 -14.33 -8.18
N LYS A 165 20.54 -14.39 -9.03
CA LYS A 165 20.36 -14.39 -10.50
C LYS A 165 19.56 -15.59 -11.03
N SER A 166 19.62 -16.74 -10.37
CA SER A 166 18.89 -17.94 -10.78
C SER A 166 17.41 -17.93 -10.39
N TYR A 167 17.01 -17.07 -9.43
CA TYR A 167 15.64 -16.97 -8.93
C TYR A 167 14.67 -16.28 -9.90
N GLY A 168 15.23 -15.55 -10.88
CA GLY A 168 14.45 -14.85 -11.91
C GLY A 168 14.06 -13.44 -11.53
N ASN A 169 13.33 -12.78 -12.44
CA ASN A 169 13.03 -11.35 -12.35
C ASN A 169 11.56 -11.07 -12.01
N SER A 170 10.80 -12.05 -11.53
CA SER A 170 9.38 -11.89 -11.19
C SER A 170 9.11 -12.23 -9.73
N LEU A 171 8.24 -11.45 -9.11
CA LEU A 171 7.83 -11.61 -7.74
C LEU A 171 6.32 -11.80 -7.67
N ILE A 172 5.88 -12.75 -6.85
CA ILE A 172 4.51 -12.86 -6.37
C ILE A 172 4.60 -13.04 -4.86
N GLY A 173 3.83 -12.29 -4.10
CA GLY A 173 3.90 -12.31 -2.65
C GLY A 173 2.67 -11.76 -1.97
N VAL A 174 2.73 -11.75 -0.65
CA VAL A 174 1.70 -11.20 0.25
C VAL A 174 2.32 -10.10 1.08
N SER A 175 1.54 -9.04 1.34
CA SER A 175 1.91 -7.95 2.24
C SER A 175 0.88 -7.76 3.35
N VAL A 176 1.32 -7.14 4.44
CA VAL A 176 0.46 -6.62 5.50
C VAL A 176 0.62 -5.10 5.53
N PRO A 177 -0.29 -4.37 4.88
CA PRO A 177 -0.36 -2.92 4.98
C PRO A 177 -0.93 -2.49 6.32
N VAL A 178 -0.27 -1.49 6.94
CA VAL A 178 -0.76 -0.76 8.12
C VAL A 178 -0.50 0.71 7.90
N GLY A 179 -1.50 1.55 8.09
CA GLY A 179 -1.36 2.97 7.81
C GLY A 179 -2.28 3.85 8.63
N ILE A 180 -2.00 5.13 8.51
CA ILE A 180 -2.77 6.22 9.10
C ILE A 180 -3.09 7.24 8.04
N GLY A 181 -4.19 7.95 8.24
CA GLY A 181 -4.56 9.05 7.36
C GLY A 181 -5.43 10.08 8.06
N VAL A 182 -5.57 11.21 7.41
CA VAL A 182 -6.48 12.29 7.82
C VAL A 182 -7.32 12.68 6.62
N ARG A 183 -8.65 12.67 6.79
CA ARG A 183 -9.61 13.09 5.78
C ARG A 183 -10.04 14.52 6.00
N PHE A 184 -10.15 15.24 4.90
CA PHE A 184 -10.66 16.61 4.81
C PHE A 184 -11.83 16.60 3.84
N ASP A 185 -13.05 16.82 4.32
CA ASP A 185 -14.22 16.97 3.45
C ASP A 185 -14.18 18.35 2.77
N ILE A 186 -13.95 18.37 1.46
CA ILE A 186 -13.99 19.61 0.66
C ILE A 186 -15.44 20.05 0.49
N ASN A 187 -16.33 19.09 0.23
CA ASN A 187 -17.76 19.27 0.13
C ASN A 187 -18.48 17.92 0.30
N LYS A 188 -19.80 17.87 0.08
CA LYS A 188 -20.60 16.65 0.21
C LYS A 188 -20.17 15.51 -0.75
N THR A 189 -19.50 15.85 -1.84
CA THR A 189 -19.15 14.93 -2.92
C THR A 189 -17.66 14.55 -2.91
N PHE A 190 -16.80 15.48 -2.52
CA PHE A 190 -15.34 15.29 -2.58
C PHE A 190 -14.69 15.32 -1.19
N THR A 191 -13.84 14.36 -0.95
CA THR A 191 -12.99 14.25 0.24
C THR A 191 -11.54 14.11 -0.18
N LEU A 192 -10.65 14.90 0.40
CA LEU A 192 -9.21 14.77 0.27
C LEU A 192 -8.66 14.04 1.50
N SER A 193 -7.78 13.07 1.29
CA SER A 193 -7.03 12.44 2.39
C SER A 193 -5.54 12.62 2.20
N VAL A 194 -4.84 12.76 3.30
CA VAL A 194 -3.38 12.59 3.39
C VAL A 194 -3.14 11.26 4.09
N GLU A 195 -2.37 10.38 3.50
CA GLU A 195 -2.14 9.02 4.01
C GLU A 195 -0.67 8.66 4.03
N THR A 196 -0.28 7.85 5.02
CA THR A 196 0.97 7.11 5.00
C THR A 196 0.71 5.66 5.38
N CYS A 197 1.39 4.75 4.72
CA CYS A 197 1.22 3.32 4.90
C CYS A 197 2.57 2.61 4.82
N VAL A 198 2.82 1.74 5.79
CA VAL A 198 3.95 0.82 5.82
C VAL A 198 3.43 -0.57 5.51
N ARG A 199 4.17 -1.32 4.73
CA ARG A 199 3.84 -2.68 4.30
C ARG A 199 4.97 -3.63 4.62
N ALA A 200 4.70 -4.58 5.50
CA ALA A 200 5.59 -5.71 5.72
C ALA A 200 5.34 -6.75 4.60
N SER A 201 6.37 -7.07 3.83
CA SER A 201 6.32 -8.16 2.86
C SER A 201 6.65 -9.48 3.54
N PHE A 202 5.95 -10.55 3.15
CA PHE A 202 6.35 -11.91 3.52
C PHE A 202 7.43 -12.48 2.58
N SER A 203 7.80 -11.73 1.54
CA SER A 203 8.91 -12.03 0.63
C SER A 203 10.13 -11.21 1.03
N ASP A 204 11.27 -11.88 1.06
CA ASP A 204 12.61 -11.29 1.21
C ASP A 204 13.25 -11.07 -0.18
N TYR A 205 12.42 -10.71 -1.17
CA TYR A 205 12.86 -10.65 -2.56
C TYR A 205 12.30 -9.44 -3.32
N LEU A 206 11.95 -8.37 -2.60
CA LEU A 206 11.43 -7.15 -3.23
C LEU A 206 12.51 -6.38 -3.99
N ASP A 207 13.77 -6.50 -3.57
CA ASP A 207 14.93 -5.89 -4.22
C ASP A 207 15.70 -6.87 -5.12
N GLY A 208 15.31 -8.16 -5.12
CA GLY A 208 16.01 -9.22 -5.83
C GLY A 208 17.32 -9.65 -5.16
N ILE A 209 17.48 -9.35 -3.86
CA ILE A 209 18.68 -9.64 -3.07
C ILE A 209 18.21 -10.35 -1.79
N SER A 210 18.53 -11.63 -1.65
CA SER A 210 18.28 -12.41 -0.44
C SER A 210 19.56 -13.15 -0.04
N PHE A 211 20.08 -13.99 -0.93
CA PHE A 211 21.26 -14.82 -0.65
C PHE A 211 22.58 -14.04 -0.62
N SER A 212 22.68 -12.97 -1.37
CA SER A 212 23.85 -12.07 -1.37
C SER A 212 23.74 -10.91 -0.36
N GLY A 213 22.60 -10.80 0.30
CA GLY A 213 22.30 -9.82 1.35
C GLY A 213 22.30 -10.43 2.74
N GLY A 214 21.18 -10.22 3.44
CA GLY A 214 20.90 -10.77 4.77
C GLY A 214 19.65 -11.64 4.73
N PRO A 215 19.76 -12.98 4.57
CA PRO A 215 18.62 -13.86 4.28
C PRO A 215 17.51 -13.86 5.35
N ASP A 216 17.72 -13.24 6.49
CA ASP A 216 16.74 -13.15 7.60
C ASP A 216 16.02 -11.79 7.65
N ALA A 217 16.38 -10.82 6.80
CA ALA A 217 15.81 -9.48 6.78
C ALA A 217 14.57 -9.45 5.86
N LYS A 218 13.37 -9.33 6.43
CA LYS A 218 12.15 -9.15 5.64
C LYS A 218 12.06 -7.74 5.08
N ASP A 219 11.71 -7.67 3.80
CA ASP A 219 11.55 -6.41 3.10
C ASP A 219 10.32 -5.63 3.57
N ILE A 220 10.52 -4.36 3.76
CA ILE A 220 9.47 -3.40 4.11
C ILE A 220 9.44 -2.33 3.01
N TYR A 221 8.24 -1.93 2.60
CA TYR A 221 8.07 -0.76 1.75
C TYR A 221 6.98 0.14 2.29
N MET A 222 7.06 1.40 1.96
CA MET A 222 6.14 2.41 2.43
C MET A 222 5.67 3.29 1.28
N ASN A 223 4.49 3.89 1.44
CA ASN A 223 4.07 4.99 0.60
C ASN A 223 3.43 6.09 1.45
N ALA A 224 3.52 7.31 0.94
CA ALA A 224 2.84 8.46 1.49
C ALA A 224 2.31 9.32 0.35
N GLY A 225 1.13 9.90 0.52
CA GLY A 225 0.53 10.69 -0.54
C GLY A 225 -0.87 11.20 -0.23
N LEU A 226 -1.55 11.59 -1.29
CA LEU A 226 -2.88 12.16 -1.27
C LEU A 226 -3.86 11.21 -1.94
N VAL A 227 -5.08 11.12 -1.41
CA VAL A 227 -6.20 10.45 -2.07
C VAL A 227 -7.34 11.45 -2.24
N LEU A 228 -7.78 11.63 -3.46
CA LEU A 228 -9.00 12.37 -3.75
C LEU A 228 -10.13 11.37 -3.96
N TYR A 229 -11.10 11.39 -3.06
CA TYR A 229 -12.29 10.56 -3.10
C TYR A 229 -13.47 11.30 -3.71
N TYR A 230 -14.24 10.60 -4.53
CA TYR A 230 -15.57 10.95 -4.98
C TYR A 230 -16.59 10.08 -4.24
N ARG A 231 -17.58 10.71 -3.63
CA ARG A 231 -18.64 10.07 -2.85
C ARG A 231 -19.87 9.86 -3.71
N PHE A 232 -20.32 8.60 -3.80
CA PHE A 232 -21.54 8.23 -4.51
C PHE A 232 -22.71 8.28 -3.53
N GLY A 233 -23.78 9.02 -3.87
CA GLY A 233 -24.98 9.17 -3.04
C GLY A 233 -24.99 10.45 -2.21
N ASN A 234 -26.14 10.80 -1.69
CA ASN A 234 -26.29 11.95 -0.79
C ASN A 234 -26.08 11.49 0.66
N PRO A 235 -25.22 12.15 1.44
CA PRO A 235 -25.19 11.97 2.89
C PRO A 235 -26.57 12.39 3.45
N ARG A 236 -27.18 11.51 4.22
CA ARG A 236 -28.42 11.80 4.97
C ARG A 236 -28.09 12.37 6.32
#